data_03656b87c2e9ade8606281c24e0de6a0
#
_entry.id   03656b87c2e9ade8606281c24e0de6a0
#
_cell.length_a   1.000
_cell.length_b   1.000
_cell.length_c   1.000
_cell.angle_alpha   90.00
_cell.angle_beta   90.00
_cell.angle_gamma   90.00
#
_symmetry.space_group_name_H-M   'P 1'
#
loop_
_entity.id
_entity.type
_entity.pdbx_description
1 polymer ?
#
loop_
_entity_poly.entity_id
_entity_poly.type
_entity_poly.pdbx_seq_one_letter_code
_entity_poly.pdbx_strand_id
1 'polypeptide(L)'
;IGNVAEFAFDGTGRWLAWVVDAQGKTGNGIQLRDMETGVIQVLESDEAQYRRLAWADEEPALVALKAVEDDDFEDPLYSLLAWQGVDGQGMPDRIELDPMEEEGFPQGMTISPNRSPRWSDDMEAIFFGIHEAELKEDAGQEEETGEEEQGPEEEPEGEPEDRPSRSGSDEIDEDEEPELVIWHWKDPRLQRMQELQASRDRNFSYLSVLWVEDGEFVRLADDDVENVSPARTGPWAIGRDDSEYELMGNLDGRRYQDVYAIDMRDGSRERILERSRWSNDISPDGSHFLYYEDGHYHTYEFATGQHRNLTAEIPTSFIDTEDDHNVEDPPVRPRGWTEDGENVLLYDGWDIWRVAAAGDDFENLTVDGKDEEIRYQGIIQFDPDDEPGYDLSEPLYFRMYGEWTKKSGYALMTDGRPGPPTCSRAWGPVSAPNCLRS
;
A
#
# COMPACT_ATOMS: atom_id res chain seq x y z
N ILE A 1 11.83 11.90 -28.76
CA ILE A 1 10.76 12.68 -28.09
C ILE A 1 11.47 13.54 -27.05
N GLY A 2 11.18 14.83 -27.01
CA GLY A 2 11.69 15.76 -26.01
C GLY A 2 10.66 15.98 -24.92
N ASN A 3 11.10 16.50 -23.75
CA ASN A 3 10.25 16.90 -22.63
C ASN A 3 9.40 15.74 -22.04
N VAL A 4 9.94 14.53 -21.99
CA VAL A 4 9.30 13.41 -21.31
C VAL A 4 9.57 13.54 -19.81
N ALA A 5 8.50 13.65 -19.01
CA ALA A 5 8.55 13.74 -17.56
C ALA A 5 8.45 12.37 -16.89
N GLU A 6 7.49 11.56 -17.35
CA GLU A 6 7.26 10.19 -16.85
C GLU A 6 7.03 9.24 -18.02
N PHE A 7 7.34 7.96 -17.84
CA PHE A 7 7.00 6.91 -18.79
C PHE A 7 6.83 5.57 -18.08
N ALA A 8 5.97 4.72 -18.61
CA ALA A 8 5.74 3.38 -18.10
C ALA A 8 5.40 2.41 -19.23
N PHE A 9 5.91 1.18 -19.13
CA PHE A 9 5.47 0.06 -19.97
C PHE A 9 4.34 -0.68 -19.27
N ASP A 10 3.43 -1.24 -20.05
CA ASP A 10 2.47 -2.23 -19.55
C ASP A 10 3.19 -3.53 -19.15
N GLY A 11 2.53 -4.41 -18.41
CA GLY A 11 3.10 -5.68 -17.93
C GLY A 11 3.58 -6.60 -19.06
N THR A 12 3.03 -6.47 -20.28
CA THR A 12 3.44 -7.26 -21.45
C THR A 12 4.64 -6.67 -22.20
N GLY A 13 4.98 -5.39 -21.96
CA GLY A 13 5.97 -4.64 -22.71
C GLY A 13 5.54 -4.27 -24.14
N ARG A 14 4.26 -4.46 -24.49
CA ARG A 14 3.70 -4.08 -25.79
C ARG A 14 3.39 -2.59 -25.88
N TRP A 15 2.88 -2.02 -24.80
CA TRP A 15 2.49 -0.63 -24.75
C TRP A 15 3.46 0.22 -23.95
N LEU A 16 3.84 1.36 -24.50
CA LEU A 16 4.61 2.39 -23.81
C LEU A 16 3.77 3.66 -23.73
N ALA A 17 3.44 4.08 -22.52
CA ALA A 17 2.83 5.38 -22.25
C ALA A 17 3.87 6.35 -21.72
N TRP A 18 3.73 7.64 -22.04
CA TRP A 18 4.58 8.69 -21.48
C TRP A 18 3.84 10.03 -21.37
N VAL A 19 4.28 10.81 -20.42
CA VAL A 19 3.86 12.19 -20.20
C VAL A 19 4.81 13.14 -20.91
N VAL A 20 4.27 14.08 -21.65
CA VAL A 20 5.01 15.23 -22.20
C VAL A 20 4.75 16.44 -21.32
N ASP A 21 5.82 17.02 -20.77
CA ASP A 21 5.78 18.25 -19.98
C ASP A 21 6.77 19.27 -20.54
N ALA A 22 6.27 20.21 -21.32
CA ALA A 22 7.04 21.26 -21.98
C ALA A 22 6.92 22.58 -21.24
N GLN A 23 7.99 23.35 -21.21
CA GLN A 23 7.98 24.69 -20.68
C GLN A 23 6.93 25.55 -21.40
N GLY A 24 5.99 26.13 -20.65
CA GLY A 24 4.86 26.89 -21.20
C GLY A 24 3.64 26.04 -21.55
N LYS A 25 3.63 24.77 -21.16
CA LYS A 25 2.52 23.81 -21.22
C LYS A 25 1.97 23.51 -22.63
N THR A 26 2.44 24.22 -23.67
CA THR A 26 1.98 24.00 -25.05
C THR A 26 2.43 22.64 -25.55
N GLY A 27 1.47 21.75 -25.84
CA GLY A 27 1.72 20.39 -26.29
C GLY A 27 1.95 19.37 -25.16
N ASN A 28 1.66 19.74 -23.92
CA ASN A 28 1.57 18.80 -22.82
C ASN A 28 0.50 17.75 -23.07
N GLY A 29 0.68 16.57 -22.53
CA GLY A 29 -0.29 15.49 -22.70
C GLY A 29 0.28 14.12 -22.40
N ILE A 30 -0.56 13.12 -22.58
CA ILE A 30 -0.24 11.72 -22.45
C ILE A 30 -0.28 11.06 -23.83
N GLN A 31 0.80 10.40 -24.19
CA GLN A 31 0.95 9.69 -25.44
C GLN A 31 1.19 8.21 -25.21
N LEU A 32 0.69 7.41 -26.13
CA LEU A 32 0.76 5.95 -26.11
C LEU A 32 1.43 5.45 -27.39
N ARG A 33 2.30 4.45 -27.29
CA ARG A 33 2.92 3.80 -28.44
C ARG A 33 2.72 2.29 -28.37
N ASP A 34 2.22 1.74 -29.46
CA ASP A 34 2.29 0.30 -29.70
C ASP A 34 3.73 -0.06 -30.15
N MET A 35 4.40 -0.86 -29.37
CA MET A 35 5.80 -1.24 -29.62
C MET A 35 5.95 -2.25 -30.76
N GLU A 36 4.89 -2.98 -31.14
CA GLU A 36 4.88 -3.90 -32.26
C GLU A 36 4.72 -3.16 -33.59
N THR A 37 3.76 -2.23 -33.67
CA THR A 37 3.45 -1.52 -34.89
C THR A 37 4.20 -0.19 -35.05
N GLY A 38 4.66 0.36 -33.95
CA GLY A 38 5.29 1.67 -33.87
C GLY A 38 4.31 2.85 -33.94
N VAL A 39 3.00 2.59 -33.95
CA VAL A 39 1.97 3.62 -34.00
C VAL A 39 1.95 4.40 -32.68
N ILE A 40 1.82 5.72 -32.81
CA ILE A 40 1.69 6.62 -31.65
C ILE A 40 0.28 7.20 -31.66
N GLN A 41 -0.37 7.17 -30.50
CA GLN A 41 -1.67 7.79 -30.23
C GLN A 41 -1.51 8.87 -29.16
N VAL A 42 -2.29 9.94 -29.24
CA VAL A 42 -2.42 10.94 -28.18
C VAL A 42 -3.67 10.60 -27.40
N LEU A 43 -3.50 10.25 -26.12
CA LEU A 43 -4.61 9.95 -25.23
C LEU A 43 -5.23 11.21 -24.65
N GLU A 44 -4.36 12.17 -24.28
CA GLU A 44 -4.77 13.44 -23.69
C GLU A 44 -3.82 14.56 -24.15
N SER A 45 -4.35 15.78 -24.34
CA SER A 45 -3.56 16.95 -24.69
C SER A 45 -4.28 18.22 -24.23
N ASP A 46 -3.68 18.92 -23.27
CA ASP A 46 -4.21 20.17 -22.72
C ASP A 46 -3.06 21.04 -22.19
N GLU A 47 -3.33 22.29 -21.84
CA GLU A 47 -2.39 23.19 -21.14
C GLU A 47 -2.30 22.88 -19.64
N ALA A 48 -2.16 21.60 -19.29
CA ALA A 48 -2.08 21.06 -17.95
C ALA A 48 -0.77 20.31 -17.71
N GLN A 49 -0.46 19.97 -16.47
CA GLN A 49 0.59 19.02 -16.13
C GLN A 49 -0.03 17.65 -15.85
N TYR A 50 0.71 16.58 -16.17
CA TYR A 50 0.28 15.22 -15.92
C TYR A 50 1.33 14.50 -15.09
N ARG A 51 0.87 13.72 -14.10
CA ARG A 51 1.73 13.00 -13.16
C ARG A 51 1.14 11.65 -12.78
N ARG A 52 1.98 10.80 -12.15
CA ARG A 52 1.54 9.53 -11.59
C ARG A 52 0.94 8.59 -12.63
N LEU A 53 1.59 8.50 -13.77
CA LEU A 53 1.23 7.57 -14.84
C LEU A 53 1.46 6.12 -14.37
N ALA A 54 0.40 5.32 -14.34
CA ALA A 54 0.45 3.93 -13.90
C ALA A 54 -0.42 3.02 -14.78
N TRP A 55 0.09 1.84 -15.10
CA TRP A 55 -0.67 0.77 -15.74
C TRP A 55 -1.37 -0.08 -14.70
N ALA A 56 -2.47 -0.72 -15.08
CA ALA A 56 -2.99 -1.88 -14.37
C ALA A 56 -2.01 -3.06 -14.54
N ASP A 57 -1.99 -3.98 -13.59
CA ASP A 57 -1.00 -5.06 -13.58
C ASP A 57 -1.24 -6.04 -14.73
N GLU A 58 -2.45 -6.51 -14.97
CA GLU A 58 -2.75 -7.55 -15.95
C GLU A 58 -3.46 -7.05 -17.21
N GLU A 59 -4.31 -6.06 -17.06
CA GLU A 59 -5.15 -5.57 -18.16
C GLU A 59 -4.57 -4.29 -18.79
N PRO A 60 -4.76 -4.08 -20.09
CA PRO A 60 -4.24 -2.89 -20.77
C PRO A 60 -5.07 -1.65 -20.42
N ALA A 61 -4.94 -1.19 -19.20
CA ALA A 61 -5.58 0.01 -18.69
C ALA A 61 -4.58 0.94 -18.03
N LEU A 62 -4.78 2.23 -18.17
CA LEU A 62 -3.87 3.28 -17.75
C LEU A 62 -4.59 4.26 -16.85
N VAL A 63 -3.89 4.83 -15.86
CA VAL A 63 -4.38 5.89 -15.01
C VAL A 63 -3.32 6.97 -14.84
N ALA A 64 -3.72 8.23 -14.69
CA ALA A 64 -2.84 9.37 -14.43
C ALA A 64 -3.59 10.47 -13.70
N LEU A 65 -2.85 11.42 -13.12
CA LEU A 65 -3.37 12.65 -12.55
C LEU A 65 -3.12 13.83 -13.52
N LYS A 66 -4.13 14.67 -13.71
CA LYS A 66 -4.08 15.94 -14.44
C LYS A 66 -4.10 17.08 -13.44
N ALA A 67 -3.11 17.95 -13.48
CA ALA A 67 -2.97 19.10 -12.61
C ALA A 67 -3.38 20.39 -13.35
N VAL A 68 -4.26 21.15 -12.76
CA VAL A 68 -4.70 22.47 -13.25
C VAL A 68 -4.34 23.50 -12.19
N GLU A 69 -3.61 24.55 -12.56
CA GLU A 69 -3.34 25.68 -11.68
C GLU A 69 -4.61 26.47 -11.46
N ASP A 70 -4.84 26.83 -10.22
CA ASP A 70 -5.94 27.70 -9.79
C ASP A 70 -5.38 28.86 -8.99
N ASP A 71 -5.93 30.07 -9.24
CA ASP A 71 -5.40 31.30 -8.62
C ASP A 71 -5.71 31.41 -7.12
N ASP A 72 -6.69 30.69 -6.63
CA ASP A 72 -7.15 30.72 -5.23
C ASP A 72 -6.43 29.70 -4.33
N PHE A 73 -5.72 28.71 -4.91
CA PHE A 73 -5.03 27.63 -4.18
C PHE A 73 -3.51 27.73 -4.29
N GLU A 74 -2.80 27.32 -3.23
CA GLU A 74 -1.33 27.31 -3.22
C GLU A 74 -0.77 26.27 -4.19
N ASP A 75 -1.31 25.05 -4.14
CA ASP A 75 -0.95 23.94 -5.00
C ASP A 75 -1.95 23.75 -6.15
N PRO A 76 -1.51 23.15 -7.27
CA PRO A 76 -2.42 22.78 -8.34
C PRO A 76 -3.49 21.79 -7.88
N LEU A 77 -4.71 21.95 -8.37
CA LEU A 77 -5.79 20.99 -8.16
C LEU A 77 -5.65 19.82 -9.14
N TYR A 78 -5.98 18.61 -8.70
CA TYR A 78 -5.80 17.40 -9.51
C TYR A 78 -7.14 16.74 -9.84
N SER A 79 -7.27 16.31 -11.10
CA SER A 79 -8.32 15.40 -11.59
C SER A 79 -7.72 14.03 -11.89
N LEU A 80 -8.49 12.96 -11.70
CA LEU A 80 -8.13 11.60 -12.07
C LEU A 80 -8.55 11.34 -13.51
N LEU A 81 -7.63 10.85 -14.32
CA LEU A 81 -7.87 10.37 -15.67
C LEU A 81 -7.53 8.89 -15.78
N ALA A 82 -8.41 8.12 -16.40
CA ALA A 82 -8.14 6.71 -16.64
C ALA A 82 -8.63 6.27 -18.03
N TRP A 83 -8.02 5.23 -18.56
CA TRP A 83 -8.32 4.66 -19.87
C TRP A 83 -8.37 3.14 -19.79
N GLN A 84 -9.47 2.56 -20.26
CA GLN A 84 -9.64 1.11 -20.40
C GLN A 84 -9.61 0.70 -21.87
N GLY A 85 -9.28 -0.57 -22.15
CA GLY A 85 -9.32 -1.11 -23.49
C GLY A 85 -8.22 -0.59 -24.40
N VAL A 86 -7.01 -0.44 -23.89
CA VAL A 86 -5.82 -0.06 -24.66
C VAL A 86 -5.36 -1.24 -25.53
N ASP A 87 -6.13 -1.60 -26.56
CA ASP A 87 -5.91 -2.76 -27.44
C ASP A 87 -5.40 -2.42 -28.85
N GLY A 88 -5.34 -1.14 -29.20
CA GLY A 88 -4.93 -0.63 -30.51
C GLY A 88 -6.02 -0.70 -31.56
N GLN A 89 -7.25 -1.08 -31.24
CA GLN A 89 -8.37 -1.14 -32.20
C GLN A 89 -9.22 0.13 -32.24
N GLY A 90 -8.87 1.14 -31.44
CA GLY A 90 -9.59 2.40 -31.38
C GLY A 90 -8.99 3.35 -30.36
N MET A 91 -9.77 4.36 -29.96
CA MET A 91 -9.46 5.15 -28.78
C MET A 91 -9.98 4.38 -27.56
N PRO A 92 -9.16 4.25 -26.49
CA PRO A 92 -9.60 3.63 -25.25
C PRO A 92 -10.79 4.39 -24.62
N ASP A 93 -11.59 3.71 -23.86
CA ASP A 93 -12.66 4.31 -23.08
C ASP A 93 -12.05 5.19 -21.98
N ARG A 94 -12.43 6.47 -21.96
CA ARG A 94 -11.89 7.47 -21.04
C ARG A 94 -12.83 7.68 -19.85
N ILE A 95 -12.25 7.65 -18.66
CA ILE A 95 -12.90 7.94 -17.38
C ILE A 95 -12.23 9.19 -16.81
N GLU A 96 -13.02 10.09 -16.24
CA GLU A 96 -12.52 11.29 -15.57
C GLU A 96 -13.29 11.52 -14.28
N LEU A 97 -12.56 11.83 -13.21
CA LEU A 97 -13.11 12.34 -11.96
C LEU A 97 -12.51 13.72 -11.71
N ASP A 98 -13.35 14.74 -11.80
CA ASP A 98 -13.00 16.12 -11.40
C ASP A 98 -13.60 16.42 -10.03
N PRO A 99 -12.79 16.65 -8.98
CA PRO A 99 -13.27 16.97 -7.64
C PRO A 99 -14.23 18.14 -7.57
N MET A 100 -14.09 19.11 -8.49
CA MET A 100 -14.92 20.32 -8.51
C MET A 100 -16.32 20.08 -9.10
N GLU A 101 -16.48 19.03 -9.91
CA GLU A 101 -17.74 18.66 -10.57
C GLU A 101 -18.46 17.53 -9.85
N GLU A 102 -17.78 16.77 -8.95
CA GLU A 102 -18.29 15.59 -8.27
C GLU A 102 -19.11 15.96 -7.03
N GLU A 103 -20.43 15.71 -7.04
CA GLU A 103 -21.34 16.07 -5.92
C GLU A 103 -21.01 15.36 -4.59
N GLY A 104 -20.40 14.18 -4.64
CA GLY A 104 -20.00 13.37 -3.48
C GLY A 104 -18.64 13.74 -2.92
N PHE A 105 -17.87 14.60 -3.59
CA PHE A 105 -16.50 14.91 -3.17
C PHE A 105 -16.49 15.83 -1.93
N PRO A 106 -15.62 15.57 -0.91
CA PRO A 106 -15.60 16.36 0.32
C PRO A 106 -15.17 17.81 0.03
N GLN A 107 -15.94 18.75 0.59
CA GLN A 107 -15.68 20.18 0.41
C GLN A 107 -14.30 20.56 0.99
N GLY A 108 -13.52 21.32 0.23
CA GLY A 108 -12.18 21.76 0.64
C GLY A 108 -11.09 20.70 0.45
N MET A 109 -11.40 19.58 -0.19
CA MET A 109 -10.42 18.56 -0.52
C MET A 109 -10.13 18.51 -2.02
N THR A 110 -8.97 17.97 -2.38
CA THR A 110 -8.55 17.67 -3.76
C THR A 110 -7.87 16.32 -3.84
N ILE A 111 -7.67 15.81 -5.06
CA ILE A 111 -6.90 14.57 -5.26
C ILE A 111 -5.43 14.83 -4.95
N SER A 112 -4.83 13.93 -4.18
CA SER A 112 -3.44 14.06 -3.74
C SER A 112 -2.46 13.48 -4.76
N PRO A 113 -1.44 14.25 -5.17
CA PRO A 113 -0.35 13.73 -6.00
C PRO A 113 0.61 12.83 -5.21
N ASN A 114 0.48 12.76 -3.87
CA ASN A 114 1.39 12.01 -3.00
C ASN A 114 1.06 10.51 -2.96
N ARG A 115 -0.14 10.12 -3.40
CA ARG A 115 -0.55 8.72 -3.58
C ARG A 115 -0.78 8.43 -5.06
N SER A 116 0.02 7.52 -5.63
CA SER A 116 -0.19 7.07 -7.01
C SER A 116 -1.54 6.35 -7.12
N PRO A 117 -2.38 6.73 -8.09
CA PRO A 117 -3.61 6.00 -8.36
C PRO A 117 -3.27 4.60 -8.87
N ARG A 118 -4.14 3.63 -8.57
CA ARG A 118 -4.01 2.25 -9.03
C ARG A 118 -5.36 1.60 -9.27
N TRP A 119 -5.42 0.70 -10.21
CA TRP A 119 -6.57 -0.14 -10.47
C TRP A 119 -6.72 -1.24 -9.41
N SER A 120 -7.94 -1.71 -9.18
CA SER A 120 -8.17 -3.02 -8.56
C SER A 120 -7.88 -4.13 -9.57
N ASP A 121 -7.57 -5.34 -9.09
CA ASP A 121 -7.20 -6.45 -9.98
C ASP A 121 -8.39 -6.90 -10.85
N ASP A 122 -9.61 -6.77 -10.34
CA ASP A 122 -10.85 -7.04 -11.09
C ASP A 122 -11.26 -5.91 -12.05
N MET A 123 -10.51 -4.81 -12.09
CA MET A 123 -10.77 -3.63 -12.92
C MET A 123 -12.09 -2.90 -12.63
N GLU A 124 -12.74 -3.19 -11.49
CA GLU A 124 -13.98 -2.55 -11.12
C GLU A 124 -13.80 -1.20 -10.42
N ALA A 125 -12.59 -0.95 -9.87
CA ALA A 125 -12.31 0.24 -9.05
C ALA A 125 -10.94 0.85 -9.33
N ILE A 126 -10.82 2.16 -9.05
CA ILE A 126 -9.56 2.90 -9.05
C ILE A 126 -9.36 3.50 -7.66
N PHE A 127 -8.26 3.14 -7.00
CA PHE A 127 -7.86 3.68 -5.72
C PHE A 127 -6.92 4.87 -5.88
N PHE A 128 -7.15 5.93 -5.10
CA PHE A 128 -6.31 7.13 -5.10
C PHE A 128 -6.36 7.82 -3.73
N GLY A 129 -5.58 8.88 -3.56
CA GLY A 129 -5.56 9.67 -2.33
C GLY A 129 -6.27 11.00 -2.50
N ILE A 130 -6.86 11.51 -1.41
CA ILE A 130 -7.35 12.88 -1.32
C ILE A 130 -6.73 13.57 -0.10
N HIS A 131 -6.57 14.88 -0.16
CA HIS A 131 -6.06 15.71 0.93
C HIS A 131 -6.74 17.07 0.96
N GLU A 132 -6.57 17.83 2.03
CA GLU A 132 -7.07 19.20 2.13
C GLU A 132 -6.34 20.08 1.11
N ALA A 133 -7.12 20.89 0.39
CA ALA A 133 -6.58 21.88 -0.53
C ALA A 133 -6.25 23.17 0.25
N GLU A 134 -5.03 23.68 0.14
CA GLU A 134 -4.57 24.88 0.83
C GLU A 134 -4.90 26.13 0.01
N LEU A 135 -5.67 27.05 0.63
CA LEU A 135 -5.98 28.34 0.02
C LEU A 135 -4.82 29.31 0.24
N LYS A 136 -4.50 30.13 -0.76
CA LYS A 136 -3.53 31.22 -0.62
C LYS A 136 -3.96 32.20 0.46
N GLU A 137 -3.06 32.59 1.31
CA GLU A 137 -3.35 33.49 2.46
C GLU A 137 -3.93 34.88 2.05
N ASP A 138 -3.72 35.33 0.81
CA ASP A 138 -4.20 36.60 0.30
C ASP A 138 -5.67 36.60 -0.22
N ALA A 139 -6.29 35.41 -0.37
CA ALA A 139 -7.67 35.31 -0.86
C ALA A 139 -8.75 35.72 0.20
N GLY A 140 -8.35 36.03 1.42
CA GLY A 140 -9.25 36.31 2.55
C GLY A 140 -9.15 37.69 3.22
N GLN A 141 -8.30 38.63 2.76
CA GLN A 141 -8.15 39.95 3.36
C GLN A 141 -8.39 41.11 2.38
N GLU A 142 -9.60 41.27 1.88
CA GLU A 142 -10.19 42.58 1.63
C GLU A 142 -11.26 42.80 2.69
N GLU A 143 -10.89 43.55 3.78
CA GLU A 143 -11.66 44.56 4.43
C GLU A 143 -11.09 44.92 5.81
N GLU A 144 -10.66 46.10 5.93
CA GLU A 144 -10.74 47.20 6.85
C GLU A 144 -9.40 47.87 7.10
N THR A 145 -9.08 48.81 6.23
CA THR A 145 -8.11 49.87 6.54
C THR A 145 -8.74 50.89 7.48
N GLY A 146 -8.40 50.80 8.75
CA GLY A 146 -8.53 51.92 9.70
C GLY A 146 -7.18 52.64 9.78
N GLU A 147 -7.19 53.90 9.36
CA GLU A 147 -6.09 54.85 9.48
C GLU A 147 -5.65 55.03 10.94
N GLU A 148 -4.32 54.95 11.22
CA GLU A 148 -3.72 55.78 12.28
C GLU A 148 -2.19 55.95 12.09
N GLU A 149 -1.86 57.19 11.78
CA GLU A 149 -0.77 58.09 12.19
C GLU A 149 0.70 57.59 12.27
N GLN A 150 1.46 58.36 11.49
CA GLN A 150 2.92 58.45 11.41
C GLN A 150 3.56 59.00 12.69
N GLY A 151 4.72 58.45 13.06
CA GLY A 151 5.72 59.09 13.96
C GLY A 151 7.13 58.59 13.59
N PRO A 152 8.20 59.43 13.73
CA PRO A 152 9.27 59.53 12.73
C PRO A 152 10.53 58.72 13.00
N GLU A 153 11.30 58.57 11.90
CA GLU A 153 12.63 58.06 11.67
C GLU A 153 13.72 58.30 12.75
N GLU A 154 14.55 57.33 12.99
CA GLU A 154 15.99 57.51 13.30
C GLU A 154 16.82 56.34 12.73
N GLU A 155 17.64 56.64 11.70
CA GLU A 155 18.78 55.83 11.30
C GLU A 155 19.94 55.94 12.30
N PRO A 156 20.85 54.97 12.41
CA PRO A 156 22.20 55.27 11.96
C PRO A 156 22.93 54.14 11.18
N GLU A 157 23.73 54.63 10.32
CA GLU A 157 24.75 54.10 9.42
C GLU A 157 25.74 53.11 10.03
N GLY A 158 26.29 52.20 9.15
CA GLY A 158 27.56 51.57 9.36
C GLY A 158 27.85 50.30 8.57
N GLU A 159 28.28 50.41 7.33
CA GLU A 159 29.06 49.36 6.60
C GLU A 159 30.47 49.19 7.20
N PRO A 160 31.30 48.14 6.89
CA PRO A 160 31.47 47.52 5.56
C PRO A 160 31.93 46.06 5.45
N GLU A 161 31.80 45.54 4.23
CA GLU A 161 32.77 44.71 3.46
C GLU A 161 32.87 43.19 3.62
N ASP A 162 32.47 42.57 2.54
CA ASP A 162 33.18 41.58 1.73
C ASP A 162 33.41 40.14 2.22
N ARG A 163 32.64 39.22 1.67
CA ARG A 163 33.11 37.87 1.30
C ARG A 163 32.28 37.22 0.16
N PRO A 164 32.92 36.39 -0.68
CA PRO A 164 32.45 36.10 -2.02
C PRO A 164 31.33 35.04 -2.09
N SER A 165 30.44 35.25 -3.05
CA SER A 165 29.40 34.39 -3.53
C SER A 165 29.90 32.97 -3.84
N ARG A 166 29.25 31.94 -3.24
CA ARG A 166 29.18 30.58 -3.78
C ARG A 166 27.77 30.36 -4.31
N SER A 167 27.71 30.16 -5.60
CA SER A 167 26.54 29.83 -6.34
C SER A 167 26.02 28.44 -6.01
N GLY A 168 24.72 28.32 -5.89
CA GLY A 168 23.98 27.07 -6.12
C GLY A 168 23.66 26.28 -4.88
N SER A 169 22.56 26.57 -4.27
CA SER A 169 21.76 25.59 -3.51
C SER A 169 20.36 26.16 -3.40
N ASP A 170 19.41 25.30 -3.61
CA ASP A 170 18.01 25.49 -3.43
C ASP A 170 17.71 26.42 -2.26
N GLU A 171 17.03 27.52 -2.51
CA GLU A 171 16.44 28.37 -1.48
C GLU A 171 15.37 27.52 -0.79
N ILE A 172 15.75 26.87 0.30
CA ILE A 172 14.80 26.41 1.30
C ILE A 172 14.33 27.72 1.96
N ASP A 173 13.06 27.97 1.86
CA ASP A 173 12.42 29.10 2.52
C ASP A 173 12.70 29.00 4.02
N GLU A 174 13.56 29.86 4.55
CA GLU A 174 13.95 29.86 5.98
C GLU A 174 12.78 30.26 6.89
N ASP A 175 11.62 30.63 6.33
CA ASP A 175 10.44 31.08 7.07
C ASP A 175 9.53 29.94 7.57
N GLU A 176 9.76 28.67 7.17
CA GLU A 176 8.86 27.55 7.53
C GLU A 176 9.34 26.66 8.69
N GLU A 177 10.56 26.78 9.15
CA GLU A 177 10.99 26.00 10.32
C GLU A 177 10.72 26.75 11.63
N PRO A 178 9.84 26.24 12.51
CA PRO A 178 9.61 26.88 13.78
C PRO A 178 10.89 26.90 14.61
N GLU A 179 11.36 28.08 15.02
CA GLU A 179 12.54 28.27 15.88
C GLU A 179 12.40 27.60 17.26
N LEU A 180 11.16 27.22 17.62
CA LEU A 180 10.85 26.58 18.89
C LEU A 180 9.81 25.49 18.74
N VAL A 181 10.21 24.24 19.03
CA VAL A 181 9.30 23.09 19.12
C VAL A 181 8.91 22.86 20.59
N ILE A 182 7.63 23.00 20.91
CA ILE A 182 7.09 22.72 22.25
C ILE A 182 6.53 21.30 22.26
N TRP A 183 7.19 20.41 23.00
CA TRP A 183 6.72 19.04 23.19
C TRP A 183 5.93 18.91 24.49
N HIS A 184 4.82 18.16 24.42
CA HIS A 184 3.97 17.88 25.58
C HIS A 184 3.98 16.39 25.91
N TRP A 185 3.94 16.03 27.19
CA TRP A 185 3.99 14.63 27.64
C TRP A 185 2.77 13.78 27.21
N LYS A 186 1.70 14.42 26.74
CA LYS A 186 0.51 13.76 26.17
C LYS A 186 0.55 13.62 24.65
N ASP A 187 1.60 14.12 24.01
CA ASP A 187 1.73 13.96 22.58
C ASP A 187 1.80 12.46 22.26
N PRO A 188 1.00 11.97 21.32
CA PRO A 188 0.93 10.53 21.01
C PRO A 188 2.27 10.00 20.51
N ARG A 189 3.06 10.84 19.84
CA ARG A 189 4.37 10.49 19.29
C ARG A 189 5.50 11.27 19.97
N LEU A 190 6.62 10.58 20.20
CA LEU A 190 7.84 11.22 20.70
C LEU A 190 8.38 12.22 19.65
N GLN A 191 8.97 13.35 20.11
CA GLN A 191 9.52 14.38 19.22
C GLN A 191 10.40 13.82 18.11
N ARG A 192 11.31 12.89 18.44
CA ARG A 192 12.18 12.25 17.44
C ARG A 192 11.40 11.45 16.39
N MET A 193 10.28 10.86 16.75
CA MET A 193 9.40 10.17 15.81
C MET A 193 8.66 11.16 14.92
N GLN A 194 8.19 12.29 15.49
CA GLN A 194 7.56 13.36 14.71
C GLN A 194 8.53 13.92 13.65
N GLU A 195 9.78 14.20 14.02
CA GLU A 195 10.82 14.62 13.08
C GLU A 195 11.05 13.59 11.93
N LEU A 196 11.16 12.31 12.29
CA LEU A 196 11.38 11.25 11.31
C LEU A 196 10.18 11.01 10.39
N GLN A 197 8.99 11.31 10.87
CA GLN A 197 7.73 11.09 10.15
C GLN A 197 7.20 12.37 9.48
N ALA A 198 7.81 13.52 9.72
CA ALA A 198 7.35 14.82 9.20
C ALA A 198 7.09 14.83 7.69
N SER A 199 7.96 14.18 6.89
CA SER A 199 7.74 14.05 5.45
C SER A 199 6.54 13.14 5.12
N ARG A 200 6.32 12.08 5.89
CA ARG A 200 5.16 11.18 5.73
C ARG A 200 3.87 11.93 6.09
N ASP A 201 3.89 12.70 7.17
CA ASP A 201 2.73 13.45 7.64
C ASP A 201 2.34 14.54 6.64
N ARG A 202 3.31 15.28 6.10
CA ARG A 202 3.07 16.29 5.04
C ARG A 202 2.52 15.69 3.75
N ASN A 203 2.93 14.47 3.41
CA ASN A 203 2.51 13.78 2.20
C ASN A 203 1.34 12.83 2.45
N PHE A 204 0.70 12.91 3.62
CA PHE A 204 -0.42 12.06 3.95
C PHE A 204 -1.61 12.32 3.02
N SER A 205 -2.35 11.26 2.72
CA SER A 205 -3.58 11.35 1.93
C SER A 205 -4.57 10.27 2.35
N TYR A 206 -5.81 10.64 2.44
CA TYR A 206 -6.91 9.71 2.73
C TYR A 206 -7.21 8.85 1.53
N LEU A 207 -7.24 7.53 1.71
CA LEU A 207 -7.59 6.60 0.65
C LEU A 207 -9.05 6.80 0.24
N SER A 208 -9.26 6.83 -1.07
CA SER A 208 -10.58 6.92 -1.70
C SER A 208 -10.65 5.97 -2.89
N VAL A 209 -11.85 5.69 -3.35
CA VAL A 209 -12.13 4.80 -4.47
C VAL A 209 -13.11 5.46 -5.46
N LEU A 210 -12.87 5.23 -6.73
CA LEU A 210 -13.81 5.51 -7.83
C LEU A 210 -14.26 4.17 -8.42
N TRP A 211 -15.55 3.89 -8.36
CA TRP A 211 -16.14 2.73 -9.01
C TRP A 211 -16.35 3.02 -10.50
N VAL A 212 -15.82 2.15 -11.35
CA VAL A 212 -15.71 2.41 -12.78
C VAL A 212 -17.05 2.31 -13.51
N GLU A 213 -17.92 1.36 -13.10
CA GLU A 213 -19.19 1.09 -13.80
C GLU A 213 -20.18 2.26 -13.69
N ASP A 214 -20.31 2.83 -12.53
CA ASP A 214 -21.29 3.88 -12.20
C ASP A 214 -20.68 5.25 -11.97
N GLY A 215 -19.35 5.33 -11.87
CA GLY A 215 -18.60 6.58 -11.60
C GLY A 215 -18.76 7.05 -10.17
N GLU A 216 -19.18 6.19 -9.23
CA GLU A 216 -19.42 6.58 -7.84
C GLU A 216 -18.10 6.74 -7.09
N PHE A 217 -17.93 7.90 -6.46
CA PHE A 217 -16.79 8.23 -5.59
C PHE A 217 -17.13 7.89 -4.13
N VAL A 218 -16.19 7.23 -3.44
CA VAL A 218 -16.32 6.96 -2.00
C VAL A 218 -15.00 7.24 -1.27
N ARG A 219 -15.06 8.07 -0.21
CA ARG A 219 -13.95 8.26 0.72
C ARG A 219 -13.88 7.09 1.69
N LEU A 220 -12.77 6.36 1.71
CA LEU A 220 -12.58 5.18 2.55
C LEU A 220 -11.86 5.47 3.86
N ALA A 221 -10.92 6.41 3.85
CA ALA A 221 -10.16 6.83 5.03
C ALA A 221 -10.59 8.23 5.49
N ASP A 222 -10.54 8.49 6.79
CA ASP A 222 -10.78 9.78 7.43
C ASP A 222 -9.95 9.92 8.71
N ASP A 223 -10.21 10.96 9.52
CA ASP A 223 -9.49 11.24 10.77
C ASP A 223 -9.67 10.17 11.85
N ASP A 224 -10.76 9.39 11.80
CA ASP A 224 -11.02 8.31 12.74
C ASP A 224 -10.32 7.01 12.33
N VAL A 225 -10.18 6.78 11.01
CA VAL A 225 -9.52 5.59 10.45
C VAL A 225 -8.66 6.00 9.27
N GLU A 226 -7.43 6.40 9.55
CA GLU A 226 -6.47 6.86 8.53
C GLU A 226 -5.88 5.71 7.70
N ASN A 227 -5.68 4.55 8.32
CA ASN A 227 -5.00 3.41 7.70
C ASN A 227 -6.00 2.41 7.16
N VAL A 228 -6.28 2.49 5.86
CA VAL A 228 -7.19 1.60 5.15
C VAL A 228 -6.44 0.81 4.09
N SER A 229 -6.64 -0.51 4.09
CA SER A 229 -6.09 -1.46 3.13
C SER A 229 -7.25 -2.13 2.38
N PRO A 230 -7.49 -1.79 1.11
CA PRO A 230 -8.53 -2.42 0.31
C PRO A 230 -8.13 -3.86 -0.06
N ALA A 231 -9.11 -4.73 -0.20
CA ALA A 231 -8.93 -6.01 -0.88
C ALA A 231 -8.45 -5.78 -2.31
N ARG A 232 -7.82 -6.76 -2.90
CA ARG A 232 -7.37 -6.71 -4.30
C ARG A 232 -8.55 -6.77 -5.25
N THR A 233 -9.54 -7.55 -4.89
CA THR A 233 -10.81 -7.73 -5.62
C THR A 233 -11.99 -7.59 -4.68
N GLY A 234 -13.15 -7.22 -5.23
CA GLY A 234 -14.40 -7.12 -4.50
C GLY A 234 -14.55 -5.83 -3.67
N PRO A 235 -15.63 -5.74 -2.86
CA PRO A 235 -16.05 -4.48 -2.27
C PRO A 235 -15.52 -4.23 -0.84
N TRP A 236 -14.57 -5.00 -0.34
CA TRP A 236 -14.16 -4.93 1.06
C TRP A 236 -12.79 -4.31 1.28
N ALA A 237 -12.63 -3.63 2.41
CA ALA A 237 -11.35 -3.14 2.90
C ALA A 237 -11.24 -3.37 4.42
N ILE A 238 -10.01 -3.34 4.92
CA ILE A 238 -9.70 -3.34 6.35
C ILE A 238 -9.18 -1.97 6.76
N GLY A 239 -9.88 -1.37 7.72
CA GLY A 239 -9.43 -0.17 8.43
C GLY A 239 -8.72 -0.54 9.72
N ARG A 240 -7.68 0.23 10.08
CA ARG A 240 -6.93 0.05 11.33
C ARG A 240 -6.77 1.39 12.02
N ASP A 241 -7.18 1.45 13.30
CA ASP A 241 -7.04 2.60 14.16
C ASP A 241 -6.21 2.25 15.39
N ASP A 242 -5.04 2.83 15.54
CA ASP A 242 -4.14 2.66 16.68
C ASP A 242 -4.07 3.91 17.59
N SER A 243 -4.87 4.94 17.33
CA SER A 243 -4.84 6.24 17.98
C SER A 243 -4.99 6.15 19.50
N GLU A 244 -5.89 5.30 20.01
CA GLU A 244 -6.10 5.10 21.45
C GLU A 244 -4.88 4.42 22.12
N TYR A 245 -4.11 3.63 21.37
CA TYR A 245 -3.03 2.79 21.89
C TYR A 245 -1.63 3.36 21.61
N GLU A 246 -1.48 4.35 20.75
CA GLU A 246 -0.20 4.85 20.24
C GLU A 246 0.71 5.35 21.36
N LEU A 247 0.20 6.18 22.29
CA LEU A 247 0.98 6.72 23.38
C LEU A 247 1.59 5.62 24.26
N MET A 248 0.79 4.61 24.63
CA MET A 248 1.26 3.50 25.45
C MET A 248 2.19 2.58 24.67
N GLY A 249 1.90 2.35 23.40
CA GLY A 249 2.74 1.58 22.49
C GLY A 249 4.13 2.17 22.33
N ASN A 250 4.26 3.48 22.32
CA ASN A 250 5.55 4.17 22.30
C ASN A 250 6.36 4.00 23.62
N LEU A 251 5.69 3.74 24.74
CA LEU A 251 6.33 3.57 26.04
C LEU A 251 6.72 2.12 26.34
N ASP A 252 5.87 1.16 26.01
CA ASP A 252 6.05 -0.26 26.36
C ASP A 252 6.37 -1.18 25.16
N GLY A 253 6.35 -0.64 23.93
CA GLY A 253 6.61 -1.38 22.70
C GLY A 253 5.46 -2.28 22.23
N ARG A 254 4.31 -2.24 22.90
CA ARG A 254 3.13 -3.04 22.55
C ARG A 254 2.20 -2.20 21.66
N ARG A 255 2.07 -2.60 20.41
CA ARG A 255 1.19 -1.93 19.47
C ARG A 255 -0.12 -2.69 19.37
N TYR A 256 -1.19 -2.00 19.67
CA TYR A 256 -2.57 -2.46 19.51
C TYR A 256 -3.30 -1.56 18.52
N GLN A 257 -4.34 -2.08 17.92
CA GLN A 257 -5.21 -1.35 17.00
C GLN A 257 -6.62 -1.92 17.05
N ASP A 258 -7.59 -1.09 16.84
CA ASP A 258 -8.94 -1.52 16.50
C ASP A 258 -9.00 -1.80 15.02
N VAL A 259 -9.73 -2.84 14.62
CA VAL A 259 -9.82 -3.27 13.23
C VAL A 259 -11.27 -3.18 12.76
N TYR A 260 -11.45 -2.59 11.60
CA TYR A 260 -12.75 -2.35 10.98
C TYR A 260 -12.85 -3.05 9.64
N ALA A 261 -13.98 -3.73 9.40
CA ALA A 261 -14.40 -4.09 8.05
C ALA A 261 -15.08 -2.86 7.42
N ILE A 262 -14.70 -2.53 6.21
CA ILE A 262 -15.22 -1.37 5.46
C ILE A 262 -15.86 -1.87 4.18
N ASP A 263 -17.14 -1.57 3.95
CA ASP A 263 -17.77 -1.72 2.65
C ASP A 263 -17.37 -0.53 1.76
N MET A 264 -16.61 -0.82 0.71
CA MET A 264 -16.09 0.22 -0.18
C MET A 264 -17.15 0.80 -1.14
N ARG A 265 -18.37 0.21 -1.18
CA ARG A 265 -19.47 0.73 -1.99
C ARG A 265 -20.12 1.98 -1.37
N ASP A 266 -20.15 2.05 -0.03
CA ASP A 266 -20.81 3.16 0.68
C ASP A 266 -19.94 3.78 1.79
N GLY A 267 -18.75 3.24 2.03
CA GLY A 267 -17.83 3.69 3.09
C GLY A 267 -18.28 3.29 4.51
N SER A 268 -19.31 2.46 4.65
CA SER A 268 -19.79 2.01 5.96
C SER A 268 -18.75 1.13 6.65
N ARG A 269 -18.67 1.23 8.00
CA ARG A 269 -17.64 0.58 8.80
C ARG A 269 -18.24 -0.21 9.96
N GLU A 270 -17.73 -1.40 10.19
CA GLU A 270 -18.03 -2.21 11.36
C GLU A 270 -16.74 -2.57 12.09
N ARG A 271 -16.63 -2.25 13.39
CA ARG A 271 -15.49 -2.69 14.19
C ARG A 271 -15.58 -4.19 14.44
N ILE A 272 -14.66 -4.95 13.87
CA ILE A 272 -14.62 -6.41 13.95
C ILE A 272 -13.67 -6.92 15.03
N LEU A 273 -12.60 -6.18 15.36
CA LEU A 273 -11.69 -6.50 16.46
C LEU A 273 -11.42 -5.25 17.28
N GLU A 274 -11.39 -5.41 18.60
CA GLU A 274 -11.00 -4.39 19.57
C GLU A 274 -9.63 -4.74 20.16
N ARG A 275 -8.71 -3.77 20.16
CA ARG A 275 -7.38 -3.93 20.75
C ARG A 275 -6.62 -5.15 20.21
N SER A 276 -6.70 -5.39 18.91
CA SER A 276 -5.97 -6.46 18.25
C SER A 276 -4.47 -6.12 18.13
N ARG A 277 -3.62 -7.12 18.25
CA ARG A 277 -2.18 -6.97 18.08
C ARG A 277 -1.69 -7.51 16.73
N TRP A 278 -2.32 -8.53 16.24
CA TRP A 278 -1.90 -9.23 15.02
C TRP A 278 -3.04 -9.35 14.03
N SER A 279 -3.18 -8.34 13.21
CA SER A 279 -4.01 -8.35 12.02
C SER A 279 -3.12 -8.68 10.81
N ASN A 280 -3.54 -9.61 10.01
CA ASN A 280 -2.83 -10.01 8.79
C ASN A 280 -3.53 -9.40 7.54
N ASP A 281 -3.63 -10.15 6.49
CA ASP A 281 -4.10 -9.69 5.19
C ASP A 281 -5.49 -10.23 4.85
N ILE A 282 -6.13 -9.60 3.88
CA ILE A 282 -7.35 -10.09 3.24
C ILE A 282 -6.95 -11.21 2.26
N SER A 283 -7.81 -12.22 2.11
CA SER A 283 -7.63 -13.27 1.10
C SER A 283 -7.61 -12.68 -0.31
N PRO A 284 -6.92 -13.31 -1.29
CA PRO A 284 -6.85 -12.81 -2.67
C PRO A 284 -8.21 -12.58 -3.32
N ASP A 285 -9.19 -13.43 -3.03
CA ASP A 285 -10.57 -13.32 -3.51
C ASP A 285 -11.42 -12.25 -2.77
N GLY A 286 -10.84 -11.56 -1.79
CA GLY A 286 -11.51 -10.51 -1.01
C GLY A 286 -12.57 -11.00 -0.02
N SER A 287 -12.73 -12.32 0.21
CA SER A 287 -13.82 -12.87 0.99
C SER A 287 -13.56 -12.96 2.49
N HIS A 288 -12.29 -13.12 2.89
CA HIS A 288 -11.89 -13.35 4.28
C HIS A 288 -10.75 -12.44 4.72
N PHE A 289 -10.73 -12.11 6.01
CA PHE A 289 -9.62 -11.42 6.67
C PHE A 289 -8.99 -12.33 7.71
N LEU A 290 -7.67 -12.49 7.67
CA LEU A 290 -6.89 -13.32 8.61
C LEU A 290 -6.39 -12.49 9.78
N TYR A 291 -6.55 -13.01 11.00
CA TYR A 291 -5.99 -12.42 12.22
C TYR A 291 -5.57 -13.49 13.23
N TYR A 292 -4.83 -13.09 14.27
CA TYR A 292 -4.38 -13.99 15.32
C TYR A 292 -4.75 -13.42 16.69
N GLU A 293 -5.36 -14.25 17.52
CA GLU A 293 -5.81 -13.90 18.86
C GLU A 293 -5.77 -15.13 19.76
N ASP A 294 -5.43 -14.97 21.04
CA ASP A 294 -5.44 -16.01 22.08
C ASP A 294 -4.75 -17.33 21.68
N GLY A 295 -3.62 -17.24 21.00
CA GLY A 295 -2.83 -18.41 20.59
C GLY A 295 -3.32 -19.10 19.32
N HIS A 296 -4.34 -18.56 18.64
CA HIS A 296 -4.96 -19.15 17.47
C HIS A 296 -5.07 -18.20 16.28
N TYR A 297 -5.02 -18.76 15.07
CA TYR A 297 -5.40 -18.06 13.85
C TYR A 297 -6.91 -18.13 13.65
N HIS A 298 -7.45 -17.04 13.17
CA HIS A 298 -8.87 -16.86 12.90
C HIS A 298 -9.07 -16.20 11.54
N THR A 299 -10.23 -16.44 10.95
CA THR A 299 -10.75 -15.65 9.83
C THR A 299 -12.01 -14.91 10.23
N TYR A 300 -12.20 -13.75 9.60
CA TYR A 300 -13.47 -13.04 9.55
C TYR A 300 -13.99 -13.10 8.11
N GLU A 301 -15.19 -13.63 7.92
CA GLU A 301 -15.86 -13.74 6.62
C GLU A 301 -16.73 -12.49 6.40
N PHE A 302 -16.37 -11.65 5.43
CA PHE A 302 -17.05 -10.37 5.21
C PHE A 302 -18.53 -10.51 4.87
N ALA A 303 -18.91 -11.49 4.06
CA ALA A 303 -20.27 -11.67 3.62
C ALA A 303 -21.25 -12.00 4.76
N THR A 304 -20.78 -12.64 5.82
CA THR A 304 -21.63 -13.13 6.93
C THR A 304 -21.34 -12.46 8.26
N GLY A 305 -20.23 -11.73 8.39
CA GLY A 305 -19.76 -11.16 9.65
C GLY A 305 -19.30 -12.20 10.67
N GLN A 306 -18.98 -13.43 10.24
CA GLN A 306 -18.64 -14.51 11.17
C GLN A 306 -17.14 -14.62 11.38
N HIS A 307 -16.76 -14.77 12.65
CA HIS A 307 -15.42 -15.15 13.07
C HIS A 307 -15.30 -16.66 13.21
N ARG A 308 -14.21 -17.24 12.70
CA ARG A 308 -13.93 -18.67 12.77
C ARG A 308 -12.53 -18.92 13.30
N ASN A 309 -12.41 -19.81 14.29
CA ASN A 309 -11.11 -20.27 14.75
C ASN A 309 -10.60 -21.37 13.81
N LEU A 310 -9.48 -21.11 13.17
CA LEU A 310 -8.89 -22.03 12.18
C LEU A 310 -8.05 -23.14 12.81
N THR A 311 -7.46 -22.89 14.00
CA THR A 311 -6.38 -23.72 14.52
C THR A 311 -6.72 -24.47 15.80
N ALA A 312 -7.92 -24.27 16.37
CA ALA A 312 -8.29 -24.92 17.64
C ALA A 312 -8.28 -26.47 17.59
N GLU A 313 -8.58 -27.07 16.44
CA GLU A 313 -8.66 -28.52 16.27
C GLU A 313 -7.37 -29.12 15.70
N ILE A 314 -6.40 -28.30 15.26
CA ILE A 314 -5.14 -28.76 14.70
C ILE A 314 -4.24 -29.28 15.83
N PRO A 315 -3.64 -30.48 15.70
CA PRO A 315 -2.86 -31.11 16.78
C PRO A 315 -1.45 -30.53 16.95
N THR A 316 -1.25 -29.24 16.71
CA THR A 316 0.00 -28.51 16.89
C THR A 316 -0.30 -27.10 17.40
N SER A 317 0.74 -26.35 17.77
CA SER A 317 0.65 -24.96 18.20
C SER A 317 1.27 -24.03 17.18
N PHE A 318 0.65 -22.87 16.98
CA PHE A 318 1.17 -21.80 16.13
C PHE A 318 1.76 -20.64 16.94
N ILE A 319 2.00 -20.87 18.25
CA ILE A 319 2.71 -19.94 19.12
C ILE A 319 4.22 -20.08 18.87
N ASP A 320 4.91 -18.97 18.67
CA ASP A 320 6.38 -18.94 18.58
C ASP A 320 6.98 -19.03 19.99
N THR A 321 7.29 -20.25 20.41
CA THR A 321 7.91 -20.52 21.71
C THR A 321 9.41 -20.21 21.75
N GLU A 322 10.01 -19.83 20.64
CA GLU A 322 11.41 -19.43 20.53
C GLU A 322 11.61 -17.90 20.60
N ASP A 323 10.51 -17.14 20.50
CA ASP A 323 10.53 -15.69 20.70
C ASP A 323 10.89 -15.38 22.16
N ASP A 324 12.00 -14.65 22.39
CA ASP A 324 12.51 -14.26 23.69
C ASP A 324 12.12 -12.83 24.10
N HIS A 325 11.29 -12.17 23.31
CA HIS A 325 10.75 -10.86 23.66
C HIS A 325 9.66 -11.00 24.73
N ASN A 326 9.40 -9.92 25.47
CA ASN A 326 8.32 -9.86 26.45
C ASN A 326 6.94 -9.74 25.78
N VAL A 327 6.54 -10.78 25.07
CA VAL A 327 5.29 -10.90 24.32
C VAL A 327 4.59 -12.17 24.78
N GLU A 328 3.30 -12.07 25.06
CA GLU A 328 2.47 -13.23 25.41
C GLU A 328 2.01 -13.92 24.13
N ASP A 329 2.29 -15.21 24.03
CA ASP A 329 1.87 -16.10 22.93
C ASP A 329 2.04 -15.52 21.51
N PRO A 330 3.25 -15.05 21.12
CA PRO A 330 3.46 -14.48 19.82
C PRO A 330 3.21 -15.52 18.71
N PRO A 331 2.62 -15.13 17.57
CA PRO A 331 2.37 -16.07 16.49
C PRO A 331 3.62 -16.41 15.70
N VAL A 332 3.74 -17.66 15.28
CA VAL A 332 4.58 -17.99 14.12
C VAL A 332 3.89 -17.47 12.88
N ARG A 333 4.55 -16.60 12.10
CA ARG A 333 3.96 -15.91 10.95
C ARG A 333 3.38 -16.88 9.92
N PRO A 334 2.18 -16.61 9.37
CA PRO A 334 1.60 -17.38 8.27
C PRO A 334 2.49 -17.29 7.03
N ARG A 335 2.30 -18.19 6.08
CA ARG A 335 3.02 -18.18 4.82
C ARG A 335 2.27 -17.49 3.70
N GLY A 336 0.99 -17.29 3.85
CA GLY A 336 0.11 -16.60 2.92
C GLY A 336 -1.15 -17.41 2.61
N TRP A 337 -1.84 -16.98 1.61
CA TRP A 337 -3.06 -17.59 1.10
C TRP A 337 -2.80 -18.46 -0.12
N THR A 338 -3.72 -19.37 -0.43
CA THR A 338 -3.81 -19.90 -1.79
C THR A 338 -4.40 -18.84 -2.72
N GLU A 339 -4.07 -18.91 -4.00
CA GLU A 339 -4.47 -17.97 -5.04
C GLU A 339 -6.01 -17.81 -5.12
N ASP A 340 -6.75 -18.92 -4.95
CA ASP A 340 -8.21 -18.95 -4.91
C ASP A 340 -8.83 -18.32 -3.63
N GLY A 341 -8.02 -17.95 -2.64
CA GLY A 341 -8.49 -17.42 -1.35
C GLY A 341 -9.14 -18.46 -0.43
N GLU A 342 -9.30 -19.70 -0.86
CA GLU A 342 -10.01 -20.73 -0.10
C GLU A 342 -9.22 -21.28 1.09
N ASN A 343 -7.87 -21.19 1.07
CA ASN A 343 -7.04 -21.74 2.13
C ASN A 343 -5.93 -20.78 2.57
N VAL A 344 -5.54 -20.90 3.83
CA VAL A 344 -4.37 -20.25 4.43
C VAL A 344 -3.25 -21.28 4.60
N LEU A 345 -2.04 -20.92 4.26
CA LEU A 345 -0.84 -21.68 4.55
C LEU A 345 -0.23 -21.19 5.86
N LEU A 346 -0.39 -21.97 6.92
CA LEU A 346 0.14 -21.69 8.24
C LEU A 346 1.43 -22.49 8.49
N TYR A 347 2.31 -21.97 9.32
CA TYR A 347 3.56 -22.58 9.71
C TYR A 347 3.62 -22.76 11.22
N ASP A 348 3.91 -23.95 11.71
CA ASP A 348 3.95 -24.27 13.15
C ASP A 348 5.36 -24.26 13.75
N GLY A 349 6.34 -23.77 12.99
CA GLY A 349 7.76 -23.79 13.36
C GLY A 349 8.53 -24.97 12.74
N TRP A 350 7.83 -25.99 12.23
CA TRP A 350 8.39 -27.18 11.60
C TRP A 350 7.76 -27.44 10.22
N ASP A 351 6.46 -27.57 10.20
CA ASP A 351 5.66 -27.97 9.06
C ASP A 351 4.77 -26.84 8.54
N ILE A 352 4.38 -26.97 7.26
CA ILE A 352 3.42 -26.09 6.62
C ILE A 352 2.08 -26.80 6.56
N TRP A 353 1.06 -26.12 7.03
CA TRP A 353 -0.31 -26.59 7.10
C TRP A 353 -1.18 -25.81 6.11
N ARG A 354 -1.95 -26.51 5.30
CA ARG A 354 -3.08 -25.93 4.56
C ARG A 354 -4.29 -25.96 5.48
N VAL A 355 -4.94 -24.83 5.65
CA VAL A 355 -6.12 -24.70 6.51
C VAL A 355 -7.21 -23.95 5.73
N ALA A 356 -8.38 -24.55 5.60
CA ALA A 356 -9.51 -23.90 4.91
C ALA A 356 -9.92 -22.62 5.63
N ALA A 357 -10.16 -21.55 4.86
CA ALA A 357 -10.62 -20.26 5.39
C ALA A 357 -11.95 -20.38 6.18
N ALA A 358 -12.78 -21.33 5.81
CA ALA A 358 -14.01 -21.69 6.52
C ALA A 358 -13.78 -22.41 7.85
N GLY A 359 -12.55 -22.86 8.15
CA GLY A 359 -12.19 -23.53 9.41
C GLY A 359 -12.69 -24.97 9.55
N ASP A 360 -13.13 -25.60 8.48
CA ASP A 360 -13.75 -26.94 8.48
C ASP A 360 -12.84 -28.06 7.95
N ASP A 361 -11.66 -27.70 7.39
CA ASP A 361 -10.67 -28.65 6.88
C ASP A 361 -9.23 -28.15 7.13
N PHE A 362 -8.33 -29.05 7.44
CA PHE A 362 -6.91 -28.78 7.56
C PHE A 362 -6.04 -29.98 7.23
N GLU A 363 -4.84 -29.73 6.74
CA GLU A 363 -3.93 -30.78 6.33
C GLU A 363 -2.47 -30.36 6.51
N ASN A 364 -1.63 -31.24 7.11
CA ASN A 364 -0.19 -31.01 7.15
C ASN A 364 0.41 -31.35 5.78
N LEU A 365 0.92 -30.36 5.06
CA LEU A 365 1.46 -30.56 3.72
C LEU A 365 2.85 -31.19 3.72
N THR A 366 3.71 -30.86 4.68
CA THR A 366 5.11 -31.32 4.70
C THR A 366 5.35 -32.54 5.57
N VAL A 367 4.51 -32.78 6.56
CA VAL A 367 4.31 -34.00 7.36
C VAL A 367 5.45 -34.38 8.30
N ASP A 368 6.71 -34.32 7.89
CA ASP A 368 7.85 -34.92 8.60
C ASP A 368 8.81 -33.92 9.25
N GLY A 369 8.48 -32.61 9.19
CA GLY A 369 9.37 -31.57 9.67
C GLY A 369 9.76 -31.72 11.13
N LYS A 370 8.79 -31.95 11.99
CA LYS A 370 9.01 -32.12 13.41
C LYS A 370 9.73 -33.44 13.77
N ASP A 371 9.37 -34.53 13.12
CA ASP A 371 9.93 -35.86 13.41
C ASP A 371 11.39 -36.00 12.93
N GLU A 372 11.73 -35.36 11.79
CA GLU A 372 13.07 -35.34 11.21
C GLU A 372 13.91 -34.14 11.68
N GLU A 373 13.34 -33.28 12.53
CA GLU A 373 13.95 -32.02 13.00
C GLU A 373 14.39 -31.11 11.83
N ILE A 374 13.53 -31.03 10.81
CA ILE A 374 13.68 -30.19 9.61
C ILE A 374 12.62 -29.08 9.65
N ARG A 375 13.06 -27.84 9.56
CA ARG A 375 12.16 -26.68 9.45
C ARG A 375 11.92 -26.34 7.99
N TYR A 376 10.67 -26.36 7.55
CA TYR A 376 10.24 -25.88 6.24
C TYR A 376 9.94 -24.38 6.33
N GLN A 377 10.99 -23.55 6.35
CA GLN A 377 10.95 -22.16 6.81
C GLN A 377 10.16 -21.18 5.93
N GLY A 378 9.94 -21.49 4.67
CA GLY A 378 9.21 -20.61 3.77
C GLY A 378 9.11 -21.15 2.36
N ILE A 379 8.10 -20.68 1.65
CA ILE A 379 7.87 -20.95 0.24
C ILE A 379 8.69 -19.94 -0.57
N ILE A 380 9.27 -20.42 -1.68
CA ILE A 380 10.07 -19.58 -2.58
C ILE A 380 9.17 -19.15 -3.73
N GLN A 381 8.96 -17.87 -3.85
CA GLN A 381 8.36 -17.24 -5.01
C GLN A 381 9.49 -16.84 -5.96
N PHE A 382 9.43 -17.25 -7.21
CA PHE A 382 10.49 -17.02 -8.20
C PHE A 382 10.26 -15.73 -8.98
N ASP A 383 9.02 -15.38 -9.21
CA ASP A 383 8.62 -14.15 -9.83
C ASP A 383 8.00 -13.24 -8.76
N PRO A 384 8.55 -12.05 -8.51
CA PRO A 384 7.97 -11.10 -7.56
C PRO A 384 6.68 -10.46 -8.08
N ASP A 385 6.44 -10.55 -9.38
CA ASP A 385 5.27 -10.01 -10.07
C ASP A 385 4.15 -11.08 -10.25
N ASP A 386 4.38 -12.32 -9.73
CA ASP A 386 3.34 -13.36 -9.71
C ASP A 386 2.13 -12.93 -8.89
N GLU A 387 0.97 -13.47 -9.26
CA GLU A 387 -0.28 -13.35 -8.53
C GLU A 387 -0.12 -13.57 -7.02
N PRO A 388 -0.86 -12.84 -6.17
CA PRO A 388 -0.81 -13.04 -4.74
C PRO A 388 -1.45 -14.37 -4.37
N GLY A 389 -0.67 -15.18 -3.74
CA GLY A 389 -1.12 -16.50 -3.31
C GLY A 389 -0.26 -17.63 -3.84
N TYR A 390 -0.67 -18.83 -3.55
CA TYR A 390 0.03 -20.04 -3.97
C TYR A 390 -0.93 -20.96 -4.69
N ASP A 391 -0.61 -21.31 -5.94
CA ASP A 391 -1.30 -22.40 -6.63
C ASP A 391 -0.76 -23.74 -6.14
N LEU A 392 -1.58 -24.49 -5.39
CA LEU A 392 -1.21 -25.78 -4.87
C LEU A 392 -1.16 -26.87 -5.95
N SER A 393 -1.66 -26.63 -7.15
CA SER A 393 -1.55 -27.53 -8.30
C SER A 393 -0.18 -27.48 -8.97
N GLU A 394 0.55 -26.36 -8.74
CA GLU A 394 1.90 -26.12 -9.26
C GLU A 394 2.99 -26.58 -8.27
N PRO A 395 4.23 -26.79 -8.73
CA PRO A 395 5.33 -27.18 -7.86
C PRO A 395 5.71 -26.08 -6.87
N LEU A 396 5.62 -26.33 -5.57
CA LEU A 396 6.08 -25.44 -4.51
C LEU A 396 7.49 -25.80 -4.04
N TYR A 397 8.32 -24.77 -3.92
CA TYR A 397 9.69 -24.88 -3.43
C TYR A 397 9.82 -24.29 -2.04
N PHE A 398 10.38 -25.07 -1.11
CA PHE A 398 10.55 -24.66 0.28
C PHE A 398 12.02 -24.46 0.62
N ARG A 399 12.31 -23.45 1.44
CA ARG A 399 13.58 -23.37 2.15
C ARG A 399 13.54 -24.30 3.35
N MET A 400 14.58 -25.10 3.51
CA MET A 400 14.74 -26.06 4.61
C MET A 400 15.92 -25.71 5.48
N TYR A 401 15.79 -26.01 6.76
CA TYR A 401 16.89 -25.97 7.73
C TYR A 401 16.83 -27.16 8.67
N GLY A 402 17.92 -27.92 8.75
CA GLY A 402 18.02 -29.07 9.65
C GLY A 402 18.61 -28.65 11.00
N GLU A 403 17.84 -28.82 12.06
CA GLU A 403 18.25 -28.42 13.42
C GLU A 403 19.50 -29.11 13.89
N TRP A 404 19.62 -30.42 13.71
CA TRP A 404 20.82 -31.16 14.07
C TRP A 404 21.99 -30.94 13.14
N THR A 405 21.73 -31.00 11.84
CA THR A 405 22.78 -30.92 10.82
C THR A 405 23.31 -29.50 10.65
N LYS A 406 22.55 -28.49 11.07
CA LYS A 406 22.81 -27.06 10.84
C LYS A 406 23.00 -26.71 9.34
N LYS A 407 22.37 -27.50 8.46
CA LYS A 407 22.46 -27.34 7.01
C LYS A 407 21.18 -26.70 6.50
N SER A 408 21.33 -25.83 5.52
CA SER A 408 20.23 -25.30 4.73
C SER A 408 20.10 -26.05 3.42
N GLY A 409 18.89 -26.09 2.86
CA GLY A 409 18.58 -26.76 1.61
C GLY A 409 17.25 -26.29 1.03
N TYR A 410 16.86 -26.97 -0.03
CA TYR A 410 15.59 -26.74 -0.72
C TYR A 410 14.83 -28.06 -0.86
N ALA A 411 13.52 -27.98 -0.76
CA ALA A 411 12.63 -29.09 -0.98
C ALA A 411 11.57 -28.73 -2.03
N LEU A 412 11.06 -29.73 -2.70
CA LEU A 412 10.04 -29.63 -3.75
C LEU A 412 8.83 -30.45 -3.37
N MET A 413 7.66 -29.85 -3.44
CA MET A 413 6.35 -30.49 -3.44
C MET A 413 5.74 -30.30 -4.84
N THR A 414 5.29 -31.39 -5.47
CA THR A 414 4.95 -31.35 -6.91
C THR A 414 3.46 -31.22 -7.21
N ASP A 415 2.58 -31.48 -6.25
CA ASP A 415 1.14 -31.60 -6.51
C ASP A 415 0.24 -31.27 -5.29
N GLY A 416 0.71 -30.43 -4.37
CA GLY A 416 -0.06 -29.97 -3.20
C GLY A 416 -0.56 -31.09 -2.27
N ARG A 417 -0.11 -32.33 -2.49
CA ARG A 417 -0.53 -33.46 -1.66
C ARG A 417 0.35 -33.61 -0.44
N PRO A 418 -0.25 -33.94 0.71
CA PRO A 418 0.50 -34.22 1.91
C PRO A 418 1.55 -35.27 1.70
N GLY A 419 2.75 -34.99 2.15
CA GLY A 419 3.86 -35.90 2.11
C GLY A 419 5.19 -35.20 2.29
N PRO A 420 6.22 -35.97 2.69
CA PRO A 420 7.55 -35.40 2.84
C PRO A 420 8.02 -34.82 1.50
N PRO A 421 8.33 -33.52 1.42
CA PRO A 421 8.83 -32.93 0.19
C PRO A 421 10.14 -33.60 -0.28
N THR A 422 10.31 -33.72 -1.60
CA THR A 422 11.54 -34.26 -2.15
C THR A 422 12.67 -33.24 -2.11
N CYS A 423 13.84 -33.60 -1.58
CA CYS A 423 15.00 -32.74 -1.64
C CYS A 423 15.44 -32.49 -3.08
N SER A 424 15.49 -31.23 -3.51
CA SER A 424 16.17 -30.85 -4.74
C SER A 424 17.66 -30.60 -4.47
N ARG A 425 18.52 -31.00 -5.40
CA ARG A 425 19.95 -30.72 -5.30
C ARG A 425 20.17 -29.23 -5.46
N ALA A 426 20.84 -28.60 -4.48
CA ALA A 426 21.31 -27.24 -4.63
C ALA A 426 22.23 -27.11 -5.86
N TRP A 427 22.00 -26.09 -6.67
CA TRP A 427 22.92 -25.69 -7.73
C TRP A 427 24.18 -25.08 -7.12
N GLY A 428 25.32 -25.81 -7.18
CA GLY A 428 26.64 -25.30 -6.79
C GLY A 428 27.69 -26.41 -6.72
N PRO A 429 29.00 -26.12 -6.88
CA PRO A 429 30.07 -27.09 -6.89
C PRO A 429 30.46 -27.55 -5.47
N VAL A 430 29.52 -27.97 -4.68
CA VAL A 430 29.76 -28.59 -3.38
C VAL A 430 29.26 -30.02 -3.46
N SER A 431 30.14 -30.94 -3.13
CA SER A 431 29.91 -32.39 -2.99
C SER A 431 28.51 -32.67 -2.51
N ALA A 432 27.82 -33.58 -3.22
CA ALA A 432 26.44 -33.97 -3.02
C ALA A 432 26.01 -33.80 -1.56
N PRO A 433 25.07 -32.91 -1.26
CA PRO A 433 24.50 -32.92 0.07
C PRO A 433 23.70 -34.21 0.15
N ASN A 434 24.03 -35.02 1.09
CA ASN A 434 23.01 -35.87 1.67
C ASN A 434 21.86 -34.92 1.98
N CYS A 435 20.70 -35.21 1.45
CA CYS A 435 19.44 -34.61 1.86
C CYS A 435 19.53 -34.38 3.37
N LEU A 436 18.93 -33.33 3.91
CA LEU A 436 18.91 -33.06 5.34
C LEU A 436 18.42 -34.26 6.18
N ARG A 437 17.83 -35.25 5.52
CA ARG A 437 17.50 -36.57 6.04
C ARG A 437 18.78 -37.40 6.20
N SER A 438 19.00 -37.87 7.42
CA SER A 438 20.09 -38.80 7.78
C SER A 438 19.95 -40.14 7.10
#